data_96fb36e8cfdd0a9331809ca1337e65bb
#
_entry.id   96fb36e8cfdd0a9331809ca1337e65bb
#
_cell.length_a   1.000
_cell.length_b   1.000
_cell.length_c   1.000
_cell.angle_alpha   90.00
_cell.angle_beta   90.00
_cell.angle_gamma   90.00
#
_symmetry.space_group_name_H-M   'P 1'
#
loop_
_entity.id
_entity.type
_entity.pdbx_description
1 polymer ?
#
loop_
_entity_poly.entity_id
_entity_poly.type
_entity_poly.pdbx_seq_one_letter_code
_entity_poly.pdbx_strand_id
1 'polypeptide(L)'
;MIKFNPIKNKHPQGALKNNDNFYFEVFIKDDFYFNDFKIIIKNEYTGEHISKRLEFKEKSRENYSTYHVTFEPFNTGLYFYHFEVHFDSFYVYLKNDKLDGKLVNSKEELPDWQLTVYDKNFTTPDWYKGSIMYQIFPDRFKRSKKYTAKIAKNENVRIRHENWNSIPHSSITHENYGAKDFLMGNLLGIEEEKEYFKKLNIESIYLNPIVESPENHRYSTSDYFNVDPYFGTNEQFEKFCKDFKADNIRIILDGVFSHTGSDSIYFNRYNNYDSIGAYNSQNSPYYSWFNFINFPNEYHSWWGFDNLPTVIKENKEYSDFINNKDSGVVNFWQKLGIAGWRLDVADEFPDEFLDRIRESAKYYDKDALIIGEVWEDATNKISYNTRRRYFLGDQLDSVMNYPWKNAIINFVKNKNAEDFTLEVLKLVENYPRPALDAVMNLLGSHDTERVLTMLAFDNPEDVPVHERPTYKMSNEQYAKAKELLKYASFIQFTLPGVPCIYYGDEIGMYGFRDPYNRLGFTHNDKDEDLLNHYIELSNFRNENKDDFITNFEFIYTNNKCVAYRRNNVLCIINLDSKAHFIENYSGEKLFGNNEIYSTPFGTVVPPKCYVAIKIK
;
A
#
# COMPACT_ATOMS: atom_id res chain seq x y z
N MET A 1 20.94 -22.95 21.55
CA MET A 1 22.38 -23.17 21.29
C MET A 1 22.98 -22.04 20.47
N ILE A 2 22.40 -21.72 19.31
CA ILE A 2 22.80 -20.58 18.47
C ILE A 2 21.66 -19.56 18.46
N LYS A 3 21.99 -18.27 18.63
CA LYS A 3 21.04 -17.17 18.58
C LYS A 3 21.42 -16.24 17.42
N PHE A 4 20.48 -16.02 16.54
CA PHE A 4 20.56 -15.05 15.44
C PHE A 4 19.18 -14.51 15.13
N ASN A 5 19.08 -13.21 14.89
CA ASN A 5 17.89 -12.52 14.40
C ASN A 5 18.37 -11.29 13.61
N PRO A 6 18.01 -11.13 12.32
CA PRO A 6 18.55 -10.05 11.49
C PRO A 6 18.28 -8.65 12.03
N ILE A 7 17.15 -8.47 12.72
CA ILE A 7 16.80 -7.18 13.35
C ILE A 7 17.82 -6.76 14.42
N LYS A 8 18.47 -7.72 15.08
CA LYS A 8 19.43 -7.48 16.18
C LYS A 8 20.87 -7.72 15.79
N ASN A 9 21.10 -8.56 14.81
CA ASN A 9 22.41 -9.17 14.57
C ASN A 9 22.96 -8.91 13.17
N LYS A 10 22.26 -8.14 12.31
CA LYS A 10 22.75 -7.61 11.04
C LYS A 10 22.93 -6.10 11.17
N HIS A 11 24.07 -5.60 10.71
CA HIS A 11 24.43 -4.19 10.79
C HIS A 11 24.98 -3.68 9.45
N PRO A 12 24.39 -2.60 8.86
CA PRO A 12 23.19 -1.89 9.32
C PRO A 12 21.95 -2.79 9.28
N GLN A 13 20.95 -2.41 10.10
CA GLN A 13 19.64 -3.04 10.13
C GLN A 13 18.81 -2.65 8.89
N GLY A 14 17.89 -3.50 8.44
CA GLY A 14 17.03 -3.26 7.29
C GLY A 14 17.73 -3.52 5.95
N ALA A 15 17.12 -3.09 4.84
CA ALA A 15 17.72 -3.16 3.52
C ALA A 15 18.99 -2.29 3.43
N LEU A 16 19.97 -2.73 2.66
CA LEU A 16 21.28 -2.10 2.53
C LEU A 16 21.36 -1.24 1.26
N LYS A 17 22.15 -0.16 1.32
CA LYS A 17 22.58 0.54 0.10
C LYS A 17 23.72 -0.22 -0.57
N ASN A 18 23.81 -0.13 -1.88
CA ASN A 18 24.87 -0.77 -2.66
C ASN A 18 26.30 -0.19 -2.45
N ASN A 19 26.46 0.69 -1.46
CA ASN A 19 27.77 1.18 -0.99
C ASN A 19 27.98 1.00 0.53
N ASP A 20 27.08 0.28 1.21
CA ASP A 20 27.21 0.01 2.63
C ASP A 20 28.12 -1.21 2.87
N ASN A 21 29.13 -1.04 3.72
CA ASN A 21 29.77 -2.19 4.39
C ASN A 21 28.79 -2.74 5.43
N PHE A 22 28.76 -4.04 5.58
CA PHE A 22 27.84 -4.66 6.54
C PHE A 22 28.48 -5.88 7.21
N TYR A 23 27.90 -6.27 8.35
CA TYR A 23 28.35 -7.45 9.08
C TYR A 23 27.20 -8.14 9.80
N PHE A 24 27.43 -9.42 10.10
CA PHE A 24 26.56 -10.24 10.93
C PHE A 24 27.26 -10.64 12.21
N GLU A 25 26.51 -10.71 13.30
CA GLU A 25 26.93 -11.27 14.58
C GLU A 25 26.04 -12.45 14.95
N VAL A 26 26.65 -13.53 15.39
CA VAL A 26 25.92 -14.74 15.82
C VAL A 26 26.40 -15.12 17.21
N PHE A 27 25.49 -15.35 18.11
CA PHE A 27 25.80 -15.76 19.47
C PHE A 27 25.71 -17.28 19.59
N ILE A 28 26.80 -17.93 19.97
CA ILE A 28 26.93 -19.39 20.10
C ILE A 28 27.26 -19.71 21.54
N LYS A 29 26.50 -20.65 22.13
CA LYS A 29 26.73 -21.11 23.49
C LYS A 29 28.10 -21.77 23.64
N ASP A 30 28.87 -21.46 24.69
CA ASP A 30 30.26 -21.88 24.86
C ASP A 30 30.45 -23.42 24.95
N ASP A 31 29.40 -24.17 25.25
CA ASP A 31 29.36 -25.64 25.28
C ASP A 31 28.91 -26.28 23.96
N PHE A 32 28.70 -25.48 22.89
CA PHE A 32 28.33 -25.95 21.56
C PHE A 32 29.56 -26.07 20.67
N TYR A 33 30.01 -27.29 20.40
CA TYR A 33 31.23 -27.57 19.60
C TYR A 33 30.87 -27.76 18.12
N PHE A 34 31.66 -27.18 17.24
CA PHE A 34 31.59 -27.27 15.80
C PHE A 34 32.98 -27.09 15.19
N ASN A 35 33.20 -27.56 13.97
CA ASN A 35 34.50 -27.45 13.29
C ASN A 35 34.59 -26.20 12.44
N ASP A 36 33.49 -25.86 11.75
CA ASP A 36 33.44 -24.69 10.88
C ASP A 36 32.03 -24.09 10.87
N PHE A 37 31.96 -22.77 10.73
CA PHE A 37 30.70 -22.03 10.71
C PHE A 37 30.75 -20.98 9.61
N LYS A 38 29.87 -21.11 8.61
CA LYS A 38 29.84 -20.26 7.42
C LYS A 38 28.50 -19.64 7.21
N ILE A 39 28.51 -18.45 6.61
CA ILE A 39 27.32 -17.87 5.97
C ILE A 39 27.38 -18.15 4.49
N ILE A 40 26.25 -18.53 3.92
CA ILE A 40 26.04 -18.71 2.48
C ILE A 40 25.04 -17.66 2.04
N ILE A 41 25.42 -16.82 1.08
CA ILE A 41 24.57 -15.77 0.50
C ILE A 41 24.44 -16.03 -0.99
N LYS A 42 23.21 -16.09 -1.48
CA LYS A 42 22.87 -16.30 -2.89
C LYS A 42 22.24 -15.06 -3.47
N ASN A 43 22.74 -14.58 -4.61
CA ASN A 43 22.05 -13.58 -5.42
C ASN A 43 20.92 -14.24 -6.21
N GLU A 44 19.71 -13.74 -6.06
CA GLU A 44 18.52 -14.33 -6.69
C GLU A 44 18.47 -14.14 -8.20
N TYR A 45 19.03 -13.04 -8.71
CA TYR A 45 19.00 -12.72 -10.15
C TYR A 45 20.14 -13.37 -10.92
N THR A 46 21.35 -13.43 -10.35
CA THR A 46 22.53 -13.97 -11.05
C THR A 46 22.80 -15.43 -10.70
N GLY A 47 22.25 -15.92 -9.59
CA GLY A 47 22.54 -17.26 -9.06
C GLY A 47 23.93 -17.39 -8.41
N GLU A 48 24.70 -16.32 -8.32
CA GLU A 48 26.01 -16.32 -7.67
C GLU A 48 25.90 -16.62 -6.18
N HIS A 49 26.85 -17.42 -5.68
CA HIS A 49 26.96 -17.78 -4.28
C HIS A 49 28.22 -17.22 -3.65
N ILE A 50 28.08 -16.61 -2.48
CA ILE A 50 29.17 -16.17 -1.63
C ILE A 50 29.18 -17.05 -0.39
N SER A 51 30.33 -17.66 -0.07
CA SER A 51 30.55 -18.41 1.16
C SER A 51 31.65 -17.76 1.96
N LYS A 52 31.38 -17.42 3.22
CA LYS A 52 32.37 -16.81 4.10
C LYS A 52 32.29 -17.38 5.51
N ARG A 53 33.47 -17.65 6.10
CA ARG A 53 33.59 -18.17 7.46
C ARG A 53 33.31 -17.07 8.48
N LEU A 54 32.62 -17.44 9.59
CA LEU A 54 32.50 -16.57 10.74
C LEU A 54 33.73 -16.73 11.64
N GLU A 55 34.22 -15.60 12.14
CA GLU A 55 35.38 -15.53 13.03
C GLU A 55 34.93 -15.27 14.48
N PHE A 56 35.63 -15.88 15.43
CA PHE A 56 35.43 -15.59 16.86
C PHE A 56 35.77 -14.12 17.14
N LYS A 57 34.87 -13.40 17.79
CA LYS A 57 35.06 -11.99 18.17
C LYS A 57 35.40 -11.86 19.63
N GLU A 58 34.53 -12.33 20.50
CA GLU A 58 34.68 -12.18 21.96
C GLU A 58 33.78 -13.14 22.73
N LYS A 59 34.04 -13.32 24.01
CA LYS A 59 33.14 -14.00 24.96
C LYS A 59 32.13 -13.01 25.57
N SER A 60 30.86 -13.39 25.52
CA SER A 60 29.77 -12.66 26.16
C SER A 60 29.67 -13.00 27.66
N ARG A 61 28.95 -12.18 28.44
CA ARG A 61 28.78 -12.39 29.89
C ARG A 61 27.85 -13.56 30.30
N GLU A 62 27.13 -14.15 29.32
CA GLU A 62 26.06 -15.15 29.56
C GLU A 62 26.42 -16.58 29.09
N ASN A 63 27.68 -17.00 29.09
CA ASN A 63 28.13 -18.28 28.53
C ASN A 63 27.88 -18.42 27.01
N TYR A 64 27.96 -17.30 26.28
CA TYR A 64 27.94 -17.25 24.82
C TYR A 64 29.21 -16.62 24.28
N SER A 65 29.66 -17.12 23.15
CA SER A 65 30.70 -16.50 22.33
C SER A 65 30.07 -15.82 21.13
N THR A 66 30.53 -14.62 20.79
CA THR A 66 30.12 -13.86 19.59
C THR A 66 31.03 -14.22 18.44
N TYR A 67 30.43 -14.65 17.35
CA TYR A 67 31.09 -14.84 16.06
C TYR A 67 30.60 -13.79 15.10
N HIS A 68 31.48 -13.29 14.23
CA HIS A 68 31.14 -12.25 13.26
C HIS A 68 31.69 -12.52 11.87
N VAL A 69 31.10 -11.88 10.88
CA VAL A 69 31.57 -11.85 9.50
C VAL A 69 31.22 -10.51 8.86
N THR A 70 32.21 -9.86 8.21
CA THR A 70 32.07 -8.55 7.59
C THR A 70 32.09 -8.69 6.06
N PHE A 71 31.35 -7.85 5.37
CA PHE A 71 31.27 -7.81 3.92
C PHE A 71 31.51 -6.39 3.40
N GLU A 72 32.21 -6.32 2.27
CA GLU A 72 32.25 -5.14 1.41
C GLU A 72 30.86 -4.94 0.75
N PRO A 73 30.59 -3.76 0.15
CA PRO A 73 29.32 -3.49 -0.48
C PRO A 73 28.97 -4.50 -1.57
N PHE A 74 27.69 -4.88 -1.63
CA PHE A 74 27.15 -5.73 -2.68
C PHE A 74 26.54 -4.88 -3.81
N ASN A 75 26.44 -5.45 -5.00
CA ASN A 75 25.68 -4.88 -6.08
C ASN A 75 24.19 -4.83 -5.72
N THR A 76 23.47 -3.86 -6.33
CA THR A 76 22.01 -3.78 -6.22
C THR A 76 21.36 -5.11 -6.61
N GLY A 77 20.46 -5.62 -5.77
CA GLY A 77 19.81 -6.91 -6.01
C GLY A 77 19.08 -7.47 -4.80
N LEU A 78 18.48 -8.61 -5.01
CA LEU A 78 17.83 -9.41 -3.97
C LEU A 78 18.72 -10.61 -3.66
N TYR A 79 19.03 -10.81 -2.40
CA TYR A 79 19.84 -11.91 -1.91
C TYR A 79 19.08 -12.68 -0.84
N PHE A 80 19.41 -13.98 -0.74
CA PHE A 80 18.94 -14.84 0.34
C PHE A 80 20.15 -15.48 1.03
N TYR A 81 20.09 -15.63 2.36
CA TYR A 81 21.18 -16.19 3.12
C TYR A 81 20.74 -17.13 4.24
N HIS A 82 21.62 -18.06 4.56
CA HIS A 82 21.55 -18.93 5.72
C HIS A 82 22.95 -19.20 6.25
N PHE A 83 23.03 -19.89 7.38
CA PHE A 83 24.33 -20.32 7.89
C PHE A 83 24.44 -21.85 7.86
N GLU A 84 25.67 -22.34 7.65
CA GLU A 84 26.03 -23.75 7.72
C GLU A 84 26.96 -23.98 8.90
N VAL A 85 26.61 -24.92 9.78
CA VAL A 85 27.41 -25.35 10.91
C VAL A 85 27.95 -26.73 10.61
N HIS A 86 29.27 -26.88 10.49
CA HIS A 86 29.93 -28.11 10.10
C HIS A 86 30.51 -28.83 11.34
N PHE A 87 30.28 -30.13 11.38
CA PHE A 87 30.84 -31.09 12.34
C PHE A 87 31.73 -32.07 11.60
N ASP A 88 32.42 -32.98 12.30
CA ASP A 88 33.35 -33.93 11.68
C ASP A 88 32.79 -34.75 10.50
N SER A 89 31.53 -35.16 10.60
CA SER A 89 30.91 -36.08 9.63
C SER A 89 29.59 -35.60 9.01
N PHE A 90 29.07 -34.45 9.44
CA PHE A 90 27.82 -33.87 8.96
C PHE A 90 27.81 -32.36 9.14
N TYR A 91 26.82 -31.71 8.58
CA TYR A 91 26.53 -30.30 8.80
C TYR A 91 25.03 -30.04 8.96
N VAL A 92 24.67 -28.96 9.59
CA VAL A 92 23.30 -28.51 9.80
C VAL A 92 23.18 -27.05 9.36
N TYR A 93 21.94 -26.63 9.14
CA TYR A 93 21.65 -25.28 8.67
C TYR A 93 21.02 -24.46 9.79
N LEU A 94 21.43 -23.20 9.93
CA LEU A 94 20.71 -22.22 10.72
C LEU A 94 19.86 -21.40 9.74
N LYS A 95 18.57 -21.50 9.86
CA LYS A 95 17.57 -20.97 8.92
C LYS A 95 16.55 -20.09 9.62
N ASN A 96 15.76 -19.36 8.84
CA ASN A 96 14.78 -18.40 9.31
C ASN A 96 13.49 -19.09 9.81
N ASP A 97 13.28 -19.06 11.13
CA ASP A 97 12.01 -19.41 11.77
C ASP A 97 11.39 -18.16 12.40
N LYS A 98 10.53 -17.46 11.67
CA LYS A 98 9.87 -16.21 12.11
C LYS A 98 10.90 -15.12 12.53
N LEU A 99 11.90 -14.87 11.69
CA LEU A 99 13.08 -14.03 11.88
C LEU A 99 14.15 -14.64 12.77
N ASP A 100 13.82 -15.44 13.76
CA ASP A 100 14.82 -16.10 14.63
C ASP A 100 15.51 -17.27 13.93
N GLY A 101 16.76 -17.51 14.33
CA GLY A 101 17.56 -18.62 13.84
C GLY A 101 17.18 -19.95 14.50
N LYS A 102 16.88 -20.95 13.67
CA LYS A 102 16.61 -22.33 14.08
C LYS A 102 17.47 -23.32 13.33
N LEU A 103 18.09 -24.26 14.06
CA LEU A 103 18.88 -25.32 13.46
C LEU A 103 17.95 -26.37 12.86
N VAL A 104 18.24 -26.74 11.60
CA VAL A 104 17.52 -27.77 10.83
C VAL A 104 18.50 -28.66 10.10
N ASN A 105 18.07 -29.87 9.71
CA ASN A 105 18.92 -30.85 9.06
C ASN A 105 18.89 -30.74 7.53
N SER A 106 17.86 -30.11 6.95
CA SER A 106 17.72 -29.92 5.49
C SER A 106 17.51 -28.44 5.16
N LYS A 107 17.98 -28.03 3.97
CA LYS A 107 17.79 -26.68 3.42
C LYS A 107 16.32 -26.34 3.17
N GLU A 108 15.50 -27.33 2.91
CA GLU A 108 14.11 -27.21 2.52
C GLU A 108 13.15 -27.07 3.72
N GLU A 109 13.63 -27.37 4.94
CA GLU A 109 12.77 -27.35 6.13
C GLU A 109 12.26 -25.96 6.50
N LEU A 110 13.10 -24.93 6.30
CA LEU A 110 12.79 -23.54 6.59
C LEU A 110 13.35 -22.61 5.49
N PRO A 111 12.77 -21.42 5.29
CA PRO A 111 13.27 -20.46 4.33
C PRO A 111 14.62 -19.85 4.76
N ASP A 112 15.33 -19.27 3.78
CA ASP A 112 16.46 -18.38 4.01
C ASP A 112 15.97 -17.01 4.50
N TRP A 113 16.85 -16.24 5.15
CA TRP A 113 16.62 -14.81 5.36
C TRP A 113 16.84 -14.05 4.08
N GLN A 114 16.08 -13.00 3.89
CA GLN A 114 16.22 -12.06 2.79
C GLN A 114 17.25 -10.97 3.12
N LEU A 115 17.99 -10.51 2.10
CA LEU A 115 18.84 -9.34 2.13
C LEU A 115 18.57 -8.52 0.87
N THR A 116 17.89 -7.38 1.02
CA THR A 116 17.67 -6.44 -0.08
C THR A 116 18.80 -5.44 -0.14
N VAL A 117 19.40 -5.28 -1.32
CA VAL A 117 20.42 -4.26 -1.58
C VAL A 117 19.91 -3.34 -2.68
N TYR A 118 19.75 -2.06 -2.38
CA TYR A 118 19.17 -1.07 -3.29
C TYR A 118 20.18 0.00 -3.72
N ASP A 119 19.86 0.72 -4.80
CA ASP A 119 20.73 1.80 -5.29
C ASP A 119 20.85 2.92 -4.24
N LYS A 120 22.09 3.33 -3.93
CA LYS A 120 22.38 4.37 -2.95
C LYS A 120 21.74 5.73 -3.26
N ASN A 121 21.43 5.98 -4.54
CA ASN A 121 20.77 7.20 -5.00
C ASN A 121 19.24 7.09 -4.99
N PHE A 122 18.68 5.94 -4.63
CA PHE A 122 17.24 5.77 -4.53
C PHE A 122 16.66 6.70 -3.48
N THR A 123 15.81 7.60 -3.92
CA THR A 123 15.06 8.55 -3.09
C THR A 123 13.59 8.54 -3.47
N THR A 124 12.74 8.88 -2.53
CA THR A 124 11.30 9.06 -2.72
C THR A 124 10.92 10.50 -2.38
N PRO A 125 9.81 11.03 -2.91
CA PRO A 125 9.46 12.44 -2.73
C PRO A 125 9.30 12.84 -1.26
N ASP A 126 10.05 13.84 -0.80
CA ASP A 126 10.03 14.29 0.60
C ASP A 126 8.68 14.89 1.00
N TRP A 127 7.96 15.50 0.07
CA TRP A 127 6.64 16.07 0.33
C TRP A 127 5.60 15.01 0.75
N TYR A 128 5.83 13.74 0.36
CA TYR A 128 4.91 12.64 0.65
C TYR A 128 5.19 11.99 2.01
N LYS A 129 6.46 11.92 2.41
CA LYS A 129 6.86 11.31 3.69
C LYS A 129 6.24 12.04 4.88
N GLY A 130 5.70 11.28 5.82
CA GLY A 130 5.05 11.83 7.02
C GLY A 130 3.69 12.49 6.78
N SER A 131 3.27 12.68 5.53
CA SER A 131 1.98 13.26 5.15
C SER A 131 0.79 12.33 5.46
N ILE A 132 -0.42 12.81 5.14
CA ILE A 132 -1.67 12.06 5.20
C ILE A 132 -2.32 12.09 3.83
N MET A 133 -2.69 10.92 3.32
CA MET A 133 -3.38 10.76 2.03
C MET A 133 -4.87 10.49 2.24
N TYR A 134 -5.70 10.91 1.29
CA TYR A 134 -7.12 10.62 1.24
C TYR A 134 -7.49 10.02 -0.12
N GLN A 135 -8.09 8.83 -0.15
CA GLN A 135 -8.54 8.19 -1.38
C GLN A 135 -9.99 8.52 -1.67
N ILE A 136 -10.27 8.97 -2.88
CA ILE A 136 -11.61 9.32 -3.35
C ILE A 136 -12.00 8.44 -4.53
N PHE A 137 -13.22 7.87 -4.47
CA PHE A 137 -13.94 7.34 -5.62
C PHE A 137 -14.84 8.46 -6.18
N PRO A 138 -14.44 9.16 -7.28
CA PRO A 138 -15.00 10.46 -7.62
C PRO A 138 -16.52 10.46 -7.86
N ASP A 139 -17.05 9.40 -8.51
CA ASP A 139 -18.50 9.26 -8.74
C ASP A 139 -19.33 9.24 -7.46
N ARG A 140 -18.73 8.87 -6.33
CA ARG A 140 -19.40 8.57 -5.06
C ARG A 140 -19.07 9.55 -3.93
N PHE A 141 -18.29 10.59 -4.18
CA PHE A 141 -17.86 11.49 -3.12
C PHE A 141 -18.81 12.69 -2.95
N LYS A 142 -18.98 13.51 -4.00
CA LYS A 142 -19.92 14.64 -3.96
C LYS A 142 -20.33 15.10 -5.35
N ARG A 143 -21.63 15.34 -5.50
CA ARG A 143 -22.22 15.96 -6.70
C ARG A 143 -22.49 17.44 -6.44
N SER A 144 -21.71 18.33 -7.07
CA SER A 144 -22.00 19.76 -7.06
C SER A 144 -23.23 20.08 -7.92
N LYS A 145 -24.17 20.84 -7.36
CA LYS A 145 -25.34 21.35 -8.11
C LYS A 145 -24.99 22.46 -9.12
N LYS A 146 -23.77 23.00 -9.03
CA LYS A 146 -23.28 24.05 -9.91
C LYS A 146 -22.67 23.49 -11.22
N TYR A 147 -22.43 22.18 -11.27
CA TYR A 147 -21.89 21.51 -12.44
C TYR A 147 -23.01 20.80 -13.21
N THR A 148 -23.11 21.08 -14.52
CA THR A 148 -23.97 20.35 -15.43
C THR A 148 -23.11 19.39 -16.25
N ALA A 149 -23.30 18.10 -16.05
CA ALA A 149 -22.57 17.06 -16.75
C ALA A 149 -22.86 17.14 -18.27
N LYS A 150 -21.80 17.03 -19.08
CA LYS A 150 -21.92 16.92 -20.52
C LYS A 150 -22.33 15.49 -20.89
N ILE A 151 -22.86 15.32 -22.09
CA ILE A 151 -23.22 14.01 -22.65
C ILE A 151 -21.94 13.26 -23.01
N ALA A 152 -21.79 12.04 -22.51
CA ALA A 152 -20.68 11.16 -22.84
C ALA A 152 -20.94 10.45 -24.19
N LYS A 153 -19.89 9.99 -24.89
CA LYS A 153 -20.02 9.21 -26.14
C LYS A 153 -20.79 7.90 -25.91
N ASN A 154 -20.64 7.29 -24.75
CA ASN A 154 -21.31 6.06 -24.32
C ASN A 154 -22.52 6.33 -23.39
N GLU A 155 -23.19 7.47 -23.53
CA GLU A 155 -24.33 7.87 -22.70
C GLU A 155 -25.47 6.85 -22.70
N ASN A 156 -25.69 6.18 -23.80
CA ASN A 156 -26.77 5.21 -24.00
C ASN A 156 -26.67 3.96 -23.09
N VAL A 157 -25.49 3.71 -22.51
CA VAL A 157 -25.28 2.57 -21.58
C VAL A 157 -25.18 3.00 -20.13
N ARG A 158 -25.14 4.32 -19.84
CA ARG A 158 -25.02 4.87 -18.48
C ARG A 158 -26.39 5.01 -17.82
N ILE A 159 -26.49 4.60 -16.57
CA ILE A 159 -27.69 4.73 -15.73
C ILE A 159 -27.41 5.82 -14.68
N ARG A 160 -28.10 6.95 -14.80
CA ARG A 160 -27.98 8.07 -13.86
C ARG A 160 -28.92 7.89 -12.69
N HIS A 161 -28.41 7.98 -11.46
CA HIS A 161 -29.21 8.02 -10.25
C HIS A 161 -29.48 9.45 -9.81
N GLU A 162 -30.75 9.83 -9.73
CA GLU A 162 -31.17 11.13 -9.18
C GLU A 162 -30.97 11.19 -7.66
N ASN A 163 -31.27 10.09 -6.98
CA ASN A 163 -31.07 9.99 -5.54
C ASN A 163 -29.62 9.62 -5.21
N TRP A 164 -28.93 10.51 -4.47
CA TRP A 164 -27.56 10.32 -4.02
C TRP A 164 -27.36 9.07 -3.13
N ASN A 165 -28.40 8.70 -2.39
CA ASN A 165 -28.39 7.54 -1.49
C ASN A 165 -28.85 6.24 -2.18
N SER A 166 -28.93 6.21 -3.50
CA SER A 166 -29.26 4.99 -4.23
C SER A 166 -28.22 3.91 -3.95
N ILE A 167 -28.71 2.70 -3.70
CA ILE A 167 -27.84 1.52 -3.60
C ILE A 167 -27.35 1.17 -5.01
N PRO A 168 -26.04 0.98 -5.20
CA PRO A 168 -25.49 0.59 -6.49
C PRO A 168 -26.08 -0.73 -7.00
N HIS A 169 -26.26 -0.83 -8.29
CA HIS A 169 -26.64 -2.09 -8.92
C HIS A 169 -25.53 -3.12 -8.74
N SER A 170 -25.91 -4.37 -8.70
CA SER A 170 -25.00 -5.52 -8.65
C SER A 170 -25.53 -6.65 -9.52
N SER A 171 -24.73 -7.67 -9.77
CA SER A 171 -25.17 -8.90 -10.47
C SER A 171 -26.34 -9.61 -9.78
N ILE A 172 -26.60 -9.33 -8.51
CA ILE A 172 -27.70 -9.87 -7.74
C ILE A 172 -29.01 -9.12 -8.01
N THR A 173 -28.91 -7.80 -8.16
CA THR A 173 -30.08 -6.92 -8.33
C THR A 173 -30.43 -6.69 -9.80
N HIS A 174 -29.49 -6.94 -10.72
CA HIS A 174 -29.66 -6.69 -12.16
C HIS A 174 -28.89 -7.73 -12.98
N GLU A 175 -29.57 -8.46 -13.88
CA GLU A 175 -28.98 -9.51 -14.72
C GLU A 175 -27.83 -9.01 -15.63
N ASN A 176 -27.86 -7.74 -16.03
CA ASN A 176 -26.85 -7.13 -16.90
C ASN A 176 -26.02 -6.09 -16.15
N TYR A 177 -25.66 -6.39 -14.88
CA TYR A 177 -24.76 -5.51 -14.13
C TYR A 177 -23.42 -5.38 -14.84
N GLY A 178 -23.01 -4.15 -15.09
CA GLY A 178 -21.74 -3.81 -15.73
C GLY A 178 -21.17 -2.53 -15.15
N ALA A 179 -21.42 -2.24 -13.84
CA ALA A 179 -20.99 -1.03 -13.16
C ALA A 179 -21.38 0.28 -13.89
N LYS A 180 -22.56 0.28 -14.53
CA LYS A 180 -23.03 1.38 -15.38
C LYS A 180 -23.94 2.39 -14.65
N ASP A 181 -24.09 2.25 -13.36
CA ASP A 181 -24.86 3.14 -12.49
C ASP A 181 -23.99 4.26 -11.90
N PHE A 182 -24.40 5.51 -12.10
CA PHE A 182 -23.64 6.70 -11.75
C PHE A 182 -24.40 7.55 -10.72
N LEU A 183 -23.77 7.91 -9.60
CA LEU A 183 -24.25 8.93 -8.68
C LEU A 183 -23.81 10.34 -9.10
N MET A 184 -22.96 10.45 -10.13
CA MET A 184 -22.53 11.69 -10.76
C MET A 184 -21.77 12.66 -9.84
N GLY A 185 -21.00 12.15 -8.89
CA GLY A 185 -19.97 12.93 -8.21
C GLY A 185 -19.04 13.57 -9.24
N ASN A 186 -18.47 14.73 -8.92
CA ASN A 186 -17.68 15.49 -9.89
C ASN A 186 -16.56 16.29 -9.24
N LEU A 187 -15.61 16.81 -10.05
CA LEU A 187 -14.45 17.55 -9.57
C LEU A 187 -14.84 18.78 -8.76
N LEU A 188 -15.84 19.53 -9.22
CA LEU A 188 -16.33 20.71 -8.50
C LEU A 188 -16.91 20.33 -7.12
N GLY A 189 -17.58 19.18 -7.01
CA GLY A 189 -18.04 18.65 -5.73
C GLY A 189 -16.89 18.33 -4.79
N ILE A 190 -15.81 17.75 -5.27
CA ILE A 190 -14.59 17.51 -4.48
C ILE A 190 -13.97 18.86 -4.05
N GLU A 191 -13.88 19.84 -4.95
CA GLU A 191 -13.33 21.17 -4.65
C GLU A 191 -14.14 21.89 -3.57
N GLU A 192 -15.46 21.72 -3.53
CA GLU A 192 -16.32 22.28 -2.48
C GLU A 192 -16.03 21.73 -1.08
N GLU A 193 -15.33 20.60 -0.96
CA GLU A 193 -14.94 19.98 0.32
C GLU A 193 -13.50 20.30 0.76
N LYS A 194 -12.83 21.28 0.19
CA LYS A 194 -11.44 21.65 0.52
C LYS A 194 -11.22 21.90 2.01
N GLU A 195 -12.15 22.58 2.68
CA GLU A 195 -12.05 22.85 4.13
C GLU A 195 -12.19 21.57 4.98
N TYR A 196 -12.91 20.56 4.48
CA TYR A 196 -12.99 19.24 5.11
C TYR A 196 -11.63 18.53 5.06
N PHE A 197 -10.96 18.55 3.91
CA PHE A 197 -9.62 17.97 3.79
C PHE A 197 -8.58 18.69 4.66
N LYS A 198 -8.65 20.02 4.76
CA LYS A 198 -7.77 20.81 5.65
C LYS A 198 -7.96 20.44 7.12
N LYS A 199 -9.20 20.23 7.58
CA LYS A 199 -9.47 19.78 8.95
C LYS A 199 -8.84 18.43 9.28
N LEU A 200 -8.69 17.57 8.28
CA LEU A 200 -8.04 16.26 8.39
C LEU A 200 -6.53 16.31 8.08
N ASN A 201 -5.94 17.48 7.91
CA ASN A 201 -4.54 17.67 7.51
C ASN A 201 -4.14 16.85 6.29
N ILE A 202 -5.02 16.70 5.30
CA ILE A 202 -4.75 15.98 4.07
C ILE A 202 -3.75 16.76 3.22
N GLU A 203 -2.65 16.12 2.84
CA GLU A 203 -1.60 16.70 1.99
C GLU A 203 -1.56 16.06 0.60
N SER A 204 -2.26 14.94 0.40
CA SER A 204 -2.42 14.32 -0.91
C SER A 204 -3.78 13.65 -1.07
N ILE A 205 -4.35 13.74 -2.27
CA ILE A 205 -5.59 13.07 -2.65
C ILE A 205 -5.28 12.10 -3.79
N TYR A 206 -5.55 10.81 -3.57
CA TYR A 206 -5.57 9.80 -4.60
C TYR A 206 -6.98 9.69 -5.17
N LEU A 207 -7.13 10.00 -6.45
CA LEU A 207 -8.36 9.83 -7.20
C LEU A 207 -8.34 8.50 -7.94
N ASN A 208 -9.34 7.63 -7.70
CA ASN A 208 -9.64 6.54 -8.61
C ASN A 208 -9.86 7.08 -10.03
N PRO A 209 -9.80 6.26 -11.10
CA PRO A 209 -9.72 6.76 -12.48
C PRO A 209 -10.74 7.85 -12.81
N ILE A 210 -10.30 8.89 -13.51
CA ILE A 210 -11.12 10.06 -13.87
C ILE A 210 -11.37 10.20 -15.38
N VAL A 211 -10.74 9.36 -16.19
CA VAL A 211 -10.83 9.41 -17.66
C VAL A 211 -12.16 8.87 -18.17
N GLU A 212 -12.53 9.22 -19.39
CA GLU A 212 -13.79 8.76 -20.00
C GLU A 212 -13.89 7.22 -20.01
N SER A 213 -15.05 6.68 -19.60
CA SER A 213 -15.32 5.25 -19.51
C SER A 213 -16.82 4.97 -19.49
N PRO A 214 -17.30 3.84 -20.04
CA PRO A 214 -18.71 3.45 -19.94
C PRO A 214 -19.14 3.03 -18.53
N GLU A 215 -18.20 2.81 -17.60
CA GLU A 215 -18.42 2.26 -16.27
C GLU A 215 -18.08 3.24 -15.16
N ASN A 216 -18.78 3.16 -14.03
CA ASN A 216 -18.67 4.12 -12.93
C ASN A 216 -17.31 4.13 -12.23
N HIS A 217 -16.55 3.02 -12.28
CA HIS A 217 -15.20 2.89 -11.73
C HIS A 217 -14.11 3.42 -12.66
N ARG A 218 -14.37 3.56 -13.94
CA ARG A 218 -13.49 4.06 -15.00
C ARG A 218 -12.20 3.27 -15.24
N TYR A 219 -12.12 2.04 -14.76
CA TYR A 219 -11.00 1.14 -15.12
C TYR A 219 -11.10 0.66 -16.57
N SER A 220 -12.26 0.71 -17.21
CA SER A 220 -12.43 0.48 -18.66
C SER A 220 -12.20 1.77 -19.44
N THR A 221 -10.94 2.20 -19.53
CA THR A 221 -10.53 3.46 -20.17
C THR A 221 -10.98 3.54 -21.62
N SER A 222 -11.79 4.55 -21.95
CA SER A 222 -12.22 4.85 -23.32
C SER A 222 -11.31 5.85 -24.04
N ASP A 223 -10.81 6.85 -23.31
CA ASP A 223 -9.88 7.86 -23.82
C ASP A 223 -8.92 8.30 -22.71
N TYR A 224 -7.62 8.06 -22.90
CA TYR A 224 -6.59 8.40 -21.91
C TYR A 224 -6.34 9.90 -21.75
N PHE A 225 -6.79 10.74 -22.68
CA PHE A 225 -6.48 12.18 -22.71
C PHE A 225 -7.62 13.08 -22.28
N ASN A 226 -8.79 12.52 -21.99
CA ASN A 226 -9.96 13.32 -21.61
C ASN A 226 -10.53 12.90 -20.25
N VAL A 227 -10.78 13.90 -19.41
CA VAL A 227 -11.61 13.74 -18.20
C VAL A 227 -13.01 13.28 -18.60
N ASP A 228 -13.56 12.33 -17.85
CA ASP A 228 -14.95 11.88 -18.05
C ASP A 228 -15.91 13.09 -18.00
N PRO A 229 -16.82 13.22 -18.99
CA PRO A 229 -17.76 14.35 -19.08
C PRO A 229 -18.66 14.54 -17.85
N TYR A 230 -18.83 13.49 -17.03
CA TYR A 230 -19.56 13.60 -15.76
C TYR A 230 -18.73 14.25 -14.65
N PHE A 231 -17.41 14.16 -14.74
CA PHE A 231 -16.51 14.76 -13.74
C PHE A 231 -16.14 16.19 -14.03
N GLY A 232 -15.94 16.52 -15.31
CA GLY A 232 -15.47 17.84 -15.70
C GLY A 232 -14.86 17.88 -17.10
N THR A 233 -13.94 18.83 -17.31
CA THR A 233 -13.08 18.96 -18.50
C THR A 233 -11.62 19.00 -18.08
N ASN A 234 -10.71 18.86 -19.06
CA ASN A 234 -9.27 18.96 -18.81
C ASN A 234 -8.87 20.33 -18.22
N GLU A 235 -9.47 21.42 -18.71
CA GLU A 235 -9.21 22.77 -18.19
C GLU A 235 -9.71 22.92 -16.74
N GLN A 236 -10.86 22.33 -16.42
CA GLN A 236 -11.37 22.30 -15.05
C GLN A 236 -10.46 21.47 -14.15
N PHE A 237 -9.91 20.35 -14.66
CA PHE A 237 -8.98 19.50 -13.91
C PHE A 237 -7.63 20.21 -13.67
N GLU A 238 -7.10 20.90 -14.67
CA GLU A 238 -5.89 21.73 -14.50
C GLU A 238 -6.07 22.79 -13.41
N LYS A 239 -7.21 23.52 -13.46
CA LYS A 239 -7.57 24.47 -12.41
C LYS A 239 -7.69 23.80 -11.03
N PHE A 240 -8.36 22.65 -10.97
CA PHE A 240 -8.51 21.85 -9.76
C PHE A 240 -7.16 21.48 -9.15
N CYS A 241 -6.22 20.95 -9.94
CA CYS A 241 -4.87 20.62 -9.46
C CYS A 241 -4.14 21.86 -8.95
N LYS A 242 -4.23 22.97 -9.66
CA LYS A 242 -3.61 24.25 -9.26
C LYS A 242 -4.17 24.77 -7.93
N ASP A 243 -5.49 24.72 -7.76
CA ASP A 243 -6.17 25.25 -6.58
C ASP A 243 -5.93 24.37 -5.33
N PHE A 244 -5.83 23.04 -5.51
CA PHE A 244 -5.43 22.14 -4.43
C PHE A 244 -3.94 22.30 -4.05
N LYS A 245 -3.08 22.44 -5.05
CA LYS A 245 -1.64 22.68 -4.81
C LYS A 245 -1.38 23.98 -4.05
N ALA A 246 -2.20 25.02 -4.28
CA ALA A 246 -2.11 26.29 -3.54
C ALA A 246 -2.43 26.11 -2.04
N ASP A 247 -3.22 25.09 -1.68
CA ASP A 247 -3.52 24.69 -0.31
C ASP A 247 -2.58 23.56 0.20
N ASN A 248 -1.45 23.32 -0.46
CA ASN A 248 -0.48 22.24 -0.19
C ASN A 248 -1.05 20.81 -0.31
N ILE A 249 -2.13 20.61 -1.03
CA ILE A 249 -2.71 19.31 -1.31
C ILE A 249 -2.34 18.89 -2.74
N ARG A 250 -1.71 17.74 -2.91
CA ARG A 250 -1.27 17.20 -4.20
C ARG A 250 -2.21 16.13 -4.70
N ILE A 251 -2.41 16.07 -6.02
CA ILE A 251 -3.31 15.13 -6.67
C ILE A 251 -2.51 13.98 -7.27
N ILE A 252 -2.92 12.75 -6.96
CA ILE A 252 -2.39 11.51 -7.51
C ILE A 252 -3.49 10.87 -8.34
N LEU A 253 -3.18 10.47 -9.58
CA LEU A 253 -4.12 9.77 -10.45
C LEU A 253 -3.86 8.26 -10.49
N ASP A 254 -4.90 7.53 -10.86
CA ASP A 254 -4.85 6.10 -11.14
C ASP A 254 -4.42 5.87 -12.59
N GLY A 255 -3.33 5.13 -12.78
CA GLY A 255 -2.75 4.78 -14.08
C GLY A 255 -3.17 3.38 -14.50
N VAL A 256 -4.23 3.27 -15.30
CA VAL A 256 -4.76 1.99 -15.80
C VAL A 256 -4.14 1.69 -17.16
N PHE A 257 -2.97 1.06 -17.17
CA PHE A 257 -2.17 0.86 -18.39
C PHE A 257 -2.02 -0.60 -18.81
N SER A 258 -2.69 -1.56 -18.15
CA SER A 258 -2.62 -2.99 -18.52
C SER A 258 -3.72 -3.41 -19.49
N HIS A 259 -4.79 -2.63 -19.63
CA HIS A 259 -5.93 -2.88 -20.51
C HIS A 259 -6.62 -1.56 -20.88
N THR A 260 -7.51 -1.61 -21.87
CA THR A 260 -8.42 -0.51 -22.22
C THR A 260 -9.87 -0.98 -22.04
N GLY A 261 -10.84 -0.07 -22.20
CA GLY A 261 -12.22 -0.45 -22.41
C GLY A 261 -12.42 -1.05 -23.81
N SER A 262 -13.30 -2.04 -23.95
CA SER A 262 -13.73 -2.49 -25.27
C SER A 262 -14.54 -1.40 -26.00
N ASP A 263 -15.16 -0.51 -25.23
CA ASP A 263 -15.80 0.73 -25.70
C ASP A 263 -14.84 1.91 -25.56
N SER A 264 -13.86 1.98 -26.43
CA SER A 264 -12.79 2.98 -26.40
C SER A 264 -12.39 3.44 -27.80
N ILE A 265 -11.71 4.56 -27.91
CA ILE A 265 -11.08 5.04 -29.14
C ILE A 265 -10.15 3.98 -29.74
N TYR A 266 -9.49 3.20 -28.91
CA TYR A 266 -8.42 2.26 -29.27
C TYR A 266 -8.96 0.91 -29.76
N PHE A 267 -10.02 0.38 -29.12
CA PHE A 267 -10.61 -0.92 -29.47
C PHE A 267 -11.90 -0.77 -30.28
N ASN A 268 -12.82 0.10 -29.86
CA ASN A 268 -14.05 0.56 -30.52
C ASN A 268 -15.01 -0.57 -30.95
N ARG A 269 -15.24 -1.54 -30.04
CA ARG A 269 -16.13 -2.69 -30.33
C ARG A 269 -17.56 -2.28 -30.70
N TYR A 270 -18.05 -1.17 -30.15
CA TYR A 270 -19.44 -0.73 -30.29
C TYR A 270 -19.64 0.42 -31.30
N ASN A 271 -18.57 0.85 -31.98
CA ASN A 271 -18.60 1.97 -32.96
C ASN A 271 -19.12 3.29 -32.35
N ASN A 272 -18.87 3.53 -31.06
CA ASN A 272 -19.24 4.79 -30.40
C ASN A 272 -18.25 5.93 -30.69
N TYR A 273 -17.09 5.61 -31.27
CA TYR A 273 -16.03 6.56 -31.59
C TYR A 273 -15.79 6.63 -33.10
N ASP A 274 -15.38 7.80 -33.60
CA ASP A 274 -15.07 8.02 -35.00
C ASP A 274 -13.75 7.35 -35.45
N SER A 275 -12.97 6.80 -34.51
CA SER A 275 -11.72 6.10 -34.78
C SER A 275 -11.97 4.71 -35.37
N ILE A 276 -11.04 4.23 -36.21
CA ILE A 276 -10.97 2.82 -36.57
C ILE A 276 -10.22 2.10 -35.47
N GLY A 277 -10.96 1.54 -34.51
CA GLY A 277 -10.36 0.77 -33.41
C GLY A 277 -9.82 -0.59 -33.85
N ALA A 278 -9.09 -1.24 -32.98
CA ALA A 278 -8.48 -2.55 -33.24
C ALA A 278 -9.52 -3.64 -33.54
N TYR A 279 -10.71 -3.58 -32.93
CA TYR A 279 -11.82 -4.51 -33.21
C TYR A 279 -12.42 -4.34 -34.61
N ASN A 280 -12.37 -3.12 -35.17
CA ASN A 280 -13.03 -2.80 -36.45
C ASN A 280 -12.20 -3.24 -37.65
N SER A 281 -10.87 -3.24 -37.56
CA SER A 281 -9.99 -3.54 -38.69
C SER A 281 -8.60 -3.96 -38.27
N GLN A 282 -8.05 -4.94 -38.97
CA GLN A 282 -6.63 -5.31 -38.84
C GLN A 282 -5.66 -4.22 -39.34
N ASN A 283 -6.17 -3.24 -40.12
CA ASN A 283 -5.42 -2.06 -40.54
C ASN A 283 -5.53 -0.88 -39.56
N SER A 284 -6.19 -1.06 -38.40
CA SER A 284 -6.25 -0.04 -37.36
C SER A 284 -4.84 0.31 -36.86
N PRO A 285 -4.54 1.60 -36.59
CA PRO A 285 -3.27 1.99 -35.95
C PRO A 285 -3.09 1.38 -34.55
N TYR A 286 -4.17 0.89 -33.95
CA TYR A 286 -4.17 0.27 -32.62
C TYR A 286 -4.19 -1.26 -32.66
N TYR A 287 -4.25 -1.89 -33.86
CA TYR A 287 -4.39 -3.35 -33.96
C TYR A 287 -3.24 -4.10 -33.28
N SER A 288 -2.01 -3.63 -33.46
CA SER A 288 -0.82 -4.21 -32.88
C SER A 288 -0.73 -4.13 -31.35
N TRP A 289 -1.59 -3.30 -30.72
CA TRP A 289 -1.63 -3.17 -29.26
C TRP A 289 -2.31 -4.35 -28.56
N PHE A 290 -3.15 -5.10 -29.30
CA PHE A 290 -3.98 -6.17 -28.74
C PHE A 290 -3.63 -7.54 -29.34
N ASN A 291 -3.84 -8.57 -28.54
CA ASN A 291 -3.62 -9.94 -28.98
C ASN A 291 -4.96 -10.62 -29.30
N PHE A 292 -5.24 -10.78 -30.59
CA PHE A 292 -6.41 -11.50 -31.10
C PHE A 292 -6.08 -12.99 -31.25
N ILE A 293 -6.97 -13.85 -30.72
CA ILE A 293 -6.94 -15.31 -30.93
C ILE A 293 -7.66 -15.62 -32.23
N ASN A 294 -8.86 -15.06 -32.40
CA ASN A 294 -9.68 -15.18 -33.61
C ASN A 294 -10.40 -13.84 -33.89
N PHE A 295 -9.82 -13.05 -34.80
CA PHE A 295 -10.32 -11.71 -35.12
C PHE A 295 -11.74 -11.73 -35.68
N PRO A 296 -12.63 -10.80 -35.27
CA PRO A 296 -12.42 -9.80 -34.20
C PRO A 296 -12.91 -10.25 -32.81
N ASN A 297 -13.55 -11.39 -32.68
CA ASN A 297 -14.41 -11.73 -31.56
C ASN A 297 -13.65 -12.39 -30.38
N GLU A 298 -12.50 -13.00 -30.63
CA GLU A 298 -11.72 -13.68 -29.59
C GLU A 298 -10.37 -12.99 -29.41
N TYR A 299 -10.13 -12.45 -28.23
CA TYR A 299 -8.94 -11.69 -27.89
C TYR A 299 -8.59 -11.86 -26.41
N HIS A 300 -7.33 -11.59 -26.07
CA HIS A 300 -6.92 -11.60 -24.67
C HIS A 300 -7.58 -10.44 -23.92
N SER A 301 -8.19 -10.76 -22.79
CA SER A 301 -8.87 -9.79 -21.93
C SER A 301 -8.43 -9.99 -20.46
N TRP A 302 -8.52 -8.92 -19.69
CA TRP A 302 -8.14 -8.93 -18.28
C TRP A 302 -9.03 -9.89 -17.49
N TRP A 303 -8.44 -10.94 -16.94
CA TRP A 303 -9.13 -12.01 -16.19
C TRP A 303 -10.35 -12.62 -16.91
N GLY A 304 -10.39 -12.56 -18.23
CA GLY A 304 -11.50 -13.09 -19.05
C GLY A 304 -12.69 -12.15 -19.18
N PHE A 305 -12.60 -10.91 -18.67
CA PHE A 305 -13.63 -9.89 -18.87
C PHE A 305 -13.51 -9.27 -20.27
N ASP A 306 -14.41 -9.61 -21.17
CA ASP A 306 -14.38 -9.20 -22.59
C ASP A 306 -14.56 -7.68 -22.79
N ASN A 307 -15.06 -6.96 -21.79
CA ASN A 307 -15.11 -5.49 -21.78
C ASN A 307 -13.74 -4.83 -21.47
N LEU A 308 -12.71 -5.61 -21.10
CA LEU A 308 -11.38 -5.13 -20.73
C LEU A 308 -10.28 -5.81 -21.57
N PRO A 309 -10.17 -5.51 -22.89
CA PRO A 309 -9.12 -6.07 -23.74
C PRO A 309 -7.74 -5.67 -23.24
N THR A 310 -6.89 -6.68 -23.00
CA THR A 310 -5.52 -6.51 -22.49
C THR A 310 -4.61 -5.97 -23.60
N VAL A 311 -3.77 -4.98 -23.26
CA VAL A 311 -2.77 -4.44 -24.18
C VAL A 311 -1.42 -5.18 -24.03
N ILE A 312 -0.67 -5.24 -25.13
CA ILE A 312 0.70 -5.76 -25.19
C ILE A 312 1.64 -4.65 -24.73
N LYS A 313 2.07 -4.70 -23.46
CA LYS A 313 2.92 -3.67 -22.83
C LYS A 313 4.32 -3.59 -23.48
N GLU A 314 4.79 -4.70 -24.05
CA GLU A 314 6.04 -4.80 -24.81
C GLU A 314 5.94 -4.18 -26.22
N ASN A 315 4.72 -3.92 -26.71
CA ASN A 315 4.53 -3.22 -27.98
C ASN A 315 5.11 -1.81 -27.88
N LYS A 316 6.07 -1.51 -28.76
CA LYS A 316 6.78 -0.23 -28.73
C LYS A 316 5.86 0.97 -28.93
N GLU A 317 4.87 0.87 -29.82
CA GLU A 317 3.95 1.96 -30.13
C GLU A 317 3.05 2.27 -28.93
N TYR A 318 2.53 1.22 -28.27
CA TYR A 318 1.76 1.37 -27.04
C TYR A 318 2.62 1.92 -25.89
N SER A 319 3.82 1.34 -25.72
CA SER A 319 4.73 1.81 -24.68
C SER A 319 5.17 3.27 -24.90
N ASP A 320 5.38 3.70 -26.14
CA ASP A 320 5.66 5.09 -26.47
C ASP A 320 4.43 5.98 -26.26
N PHE A 321 3.23 5.51 -26.59
CA PHE A 321 1.98 6.23 -26.35
C PHE A 321 1.79 6.56 -24.85
N ILE A 322 2.12 5.64 -23.96
CA ILE A 322 2.04 5.88 -22.51
C ILE A 322 3.22 6.70 -21.99
N ASN A 323 4.45 6.38 -22.43
CA ASN A 323 5.69 6.79 -21.75
C ASN A 323 6.52 7.84 -22.52
N ASN A 324 6.08 8.31 -23.70
CA ASN A 324 6.85 9.34 -24.42
C ASN A 324 6.96 10.62 -23.56
N LYS A 325 8.17 11.13 -23.40
CA LYS A 325 8.49 12.26 -22.50
C LYS A 325 7.81 13.59 -22.93
N ASP A 326 7.44 13.73 -24.20
CA ASP A 326 6.84 14.95 -24.73
C ASP A 326 5.31 14.83 -24.89
N SER A 327 4.83 13.68 -25.36
CA SER A 327 3.45 13.46 -25.82
C SER A 327 2.74 12.28 -25.15
N GLY A 328 3.42 11.52 -24.30
CA GLY A 328 2.84 10.35 -23.64
C GLY A 328 1.81 10.72 -22.57
N VAL A 329 0.94 9.74 -22.28
CA VAL A 329 -0.14 9.88 -21.30
C VAL A 329 0.41 10.30 -19.91
N VAL A 330 1.53 9.70 -19.48
CA VAL A 330 2.14 10.02 -18.18
C VAL A 330 2.41 11.50 -18.04
N ASN A 331 3.08 12.10 -19.01
CA ASN A 331 3.46 13.51 -18.95
C ASN A 331 2.33 14.48 -19.34
N PHE A 332 1.34 14.01 -20.11
CA PHE A 332 0.15 14.82 -20.40
C PHE A 332 -0.56 15.22 -19.08
N TRP A 333 -0.85 14.28 -18.22
CA TRP A 333 -1.53 14.55 -16.94
C TRP A 333 -0.65 15.31 -15.95
N GLN A 334 0.68 15.05 -15.95
CA GLN A 334 1.60 15.85 -15.14
C GLN A 334 1.63 17.33 -15.56
N LYS A 335 1.51 17.62 -16.86
CA LYS A 335 1.37 19.01 -17.37
C LYS A 335 0.10 19.68 -16.86
N LEU A 336 -0.97 18.92 -16.61
CA LEU A 336 -2.19 19.41 -15.99
C LEU A 336 -2.10 19.54 -14.45
N GLY A 337 -0.96 19.16 -13.84
CA GLY A 337 -0.64 19.49 -12.46
C GLY A 337 -0.74 18.38 -11.44
N ILE A 338 -0.87 17.11 -11.86
CA ILE A 338 -0.78 15.98 -10.90
C ILE A 338 0.65 15.83 -10.37
N ALA A 339 0.75 15.28 -9.16
CA ALA A 339 2.03 15.06 -8.47
C ALA A 339 2.49 13.59 -8.50
N GLY A 340 1.74 12.71 -9.15
CA GLY A 340 2.15 11.32 -9.26
C GLY A 340 1.05 10.38 -9.72
N TRP A 341 1.39 9.10 -9.70
CA TRP A 341 0.58 8.01 -10.19
C TRP A 341 0.44 6.89 -9.17
N ARG A 342 -0.74 6.33 -9.05
CA ARG A 342 -0.96 4.97 -8.54
C ARG A 342 -1.13 4.06 -9.76
N LEU A 343 -0.33 3.03 -9.87
CA LEU A 343 -0.35 2.11 -11.00
C LEU A 343 -1.24 0.92 -10.67
N ASP A 344 -2.32 0.80 -11.42
CA ASP A 344 -3.28 -0.30 -11.35
C ASP A 344 -2.60 -1.60 -11.75
N VAL A 345 -2.83 -2.67 -10.97
CA VAL A 345 -2.28 -4.02 -11.17
C VAL A 345 -0.79 -4.03 -11.58
N ALA A 346 0.06 -3.37 -10.78
CA ALA A 346 1.48 -3.20 -11.09
C ALA A 346 2.21 -4.53 -11.38
N ASP A 347 1.72 -5.64 -10.85
CA ASP A 347 2.24 -6.98 -11.10
C ASP A 347 2.12 -7.44 -12.57
N GLU A 348 1.24 -6.82 -13.35
CA GLU A 348 1.03 -7.14 -14.77
C GLU A 348 1.96 -6.37 -15.73
N PHE A 349 2.72 -5.42 -15.22
CA PHE A 349 3.67 -4.68 -16.06
C PHE A 349 5.01 -5.42 -16.15
N PRO A 350 5.58 -5.57 -17.37
CA PRO A 350 6.99 -5.93 -17.52
C PRO A 350 7.90 -4.90 -16.84
N ASP A 351 9.05 -5.35 -16.36
CA ASP A 351 10.00 -4.46 -15.68
C ASP A 351 10.42 -3.26 -16.56
N GLU A 352 10.68 -3.48 -17.84
CA GLU A 352 11.04 -2.42 -18.79
C GLU A 352 9.93 -1.36 -18.94
N PHE A 353 8.66 -1.76 -18.83
CA PHE A 353 7.55 -0.83 -18.91
C PHE A 353 7.47 0.05 -17.65
N LEU A 354 7.69 -0.53 -16.46
CA LEU A 354 7.78 0.20 -15.21
C LEU A 354 8.97 1.16 -15.17
N ASP A 355 10.13 0.74 -15.68
CA ASP A 355 11.32 1.60 -15.81
C ASP A 355 10.98 2.83 -16.65
N ARG A 356 10.32 2.64 -17.79
CA ARG A 356 9.93 3.72 -18.68
C ARG A 356 8.88 4.66 -18.06
N ILE A 357 7.92 4.13 -17.28
CA ILE A 357 6.99 4.98 -16.51
C ILE A 357 7.78 5.88 -15.57
N ARG A 358 8.73 5.29 -14.80
CA ARG A 358 9.56 6.07 -13.88
C ARG A 358 10.39 7.12 -14.61
N GLU A 359 11.09 6.73 -15.67
CA GLU A 359 11.90 7.66 -16.47
C GLU A 359 11.06 8.82 -17.01
N SER A 360 9.87 8.55 -17.52
CA SER A 360 8.97 9.56 -18.06
C SER A 360 8.45 10.50 -16.95
N ALA A 361 7.95 9.94 -15.85
CA ALA A 361 7.41 10.71 -14.75
C ALA A 361 8.48 11.59 -14.08
N LYS A 362 9.67 11.02 -13.80
CA LYS A 362 10.77 11.74 -13.15
C LYS A 362 11.48 12.73 -14.09
N TYR A 363 11.36 12.56 -15.41
CA TYR A 363 11.85 13.53 -16.38
C TYR A 363 11.07 14.84 -16.30
N TYR A 364 9.76 14.79 -16.13
CA TYR A 364 8.92 15.96 -16.01
C TYR A 364 9.01 16.60 -14.60
N ASP A 365 8.89 15.78 -13.57
CA ASP A 365 9.00 16.18 -12.17
C ASP A 365 9.77 15.12 -11.39
N LYS A 366 11.00 15.43 -10.96
CA LYS A 366 11.85 14.51 -10.17
C LYS A 366 11.16 14.05 -8.87
N ASP A 367 10.25 14.88 -8.35
CA ASP A 367 9.49 14.63 -7.13
C ASP A 367 8.09 14.03 -7.41
N ALA A 368 7.81 13.57 -8.65
CA ALA A 368 6.61 12.81 -8.96
C ALA A 368 6.57 11.49 -8.17
N LEU A 369 5.45 11.18 -7.54
CA LEU A 369 5.26 9.95 -6.77
C LEU A 369 4.78 8.80 -7.67
N ILE A 370 5.32 7.60 -7.49
CA ILE A 370 4.88 6.38 -8.19
C ILE A 370 4.54 5.31 -7.17
N ILE A 371 3.25 5.03 -7.02
CA ILE A 371 2.72 4.00 -6.12
C ILE A 371 2.29 2.79 -6.96
N GLY A 372 2.73 1.59 -6.63
CA GLY A 372 2.24 0.36 -7.25
C GLY A 372 1.12 -0.30 -6.44
N GLU A 373 0.14 -0.88 -7.12
CA GLU A 373 -0.74 -1.84 -6.48
C GLU A 373 -0.04 -3.20 -6.43
N VAL A 374 0.41 -3.56 -5.23
CA VAL A 374 1.05 -4.85 -4.92
C VAL A 374 0.48 -5.35 -3.60
N TRP A 375 -0.05 -6.58 -3.58
CA TRP A 375 -0.80 -7.10 -2.44
C TRP A 375 0.04 -7.84 -1.39
N GLU A 376 1.28 -8.20 -1.74
CA GLU A 376 2.22 -8.92 -0.87
C GLU A 376 3.49 -8.10 -0.62
N ASP A 377 4.53 -8.74 -0.06
CA ASP A 377 5.85 -8.12 0.07
C ASP A 377 6.43 -7.77 -1.31
N ALA A 378 6.54 -6.48 -1.60
CA ALA A 378 6.97 -5.97 -2.90
C ALA A 378 8.47 -6.23 -3.19
N THR A 379 9.27 -6.55 -2.19
CA THR A 379 10.72 -6.78 -2.35
C THR A 379 11.07 -8.16 -2.87
N ASN A 380 10.16 -9.14 -2.68
CA ASN A 380 10.38 -10.52 -3.09
C ASN A 380 9.23 -11.11 -3.91
N LYS A 381 8.38 -10.26 -4.46
CA LYS A 381 7.25 -10.67 -5.28
C LYS A 381 7.70 -11.45 -6.52
N ILE A 382 7.02 -12.54 -6.80
CA ILE A 382 7.06 -13.24 -8.09
C ILE A 382 5.70 -13.04 -8.74
N SER A 383 5.68 -12.49 -9.94
CA SER A 383 4.49 -12.41 -10.76
C SER A 383 4.84 -12.80 -12.20
N TYR A 384 3.96 -13.54 -12.87
CA TYR A 384 4.19 -14.05 -14.22
C TYR A 384 5.56 -14.75 -14.39
N ASN A 385 5.95 -15.56 -13.41
CA ASN A 385 7.24 -16.28 -13.33
C ASN A 385 8.49 -15.38 -13.30
N THR A 386 8.32 -14.08 -13.03
CA THR A 386 9.44 -13.14 -12.93
C THR A 386 9.55 -12.62 -11.49
N ARG A 387 10.78 -12.68 -10.94
CA ARG A 387 11.12 -12.02 -9.66
C ARG A 387 11.16 -10.53 -9.90
N ARG A 388 10.29 -9.77 -9.22
CA ARG A 388 10.16 -8.33 -9.39
C ARG A 388 11.24 -7.56 -8.64
N ARG A 389 11.57 -6.37 -9.16
CA ARG A 389 12.62 -5.48 -8.62
C ARG A 389 12.09 -4.08 -8.26
N TYR A 390 10.84 -4.02 -7.79
CA TYR A 390 10.08 -2.78 -7.58
C TYR A 390 10.83 -1.71 -6.78
N PHE A 391 11.60 -2.10 -5.75
CA PHE A 391 12.25 -1.18 -4.82
C PHE A 391 13.78 -1.15 -4.91
N LEU A 392 14.36 -1.62 -6.00
CA LEU A 392 15.82 -1.55 -6.15
C LEU A 392 16.35 -0.17 -6.55
N GLY A 393 15.45 0.74 -6.98
CA GLY A 393 15.77 2.14 -7.27
C GLY A 393 15.18 2.68 -8.58
N ASP A 394 14.78 1.79 -9.51
CA ASP A 394 14.47 2.12 -10.90
C ASP A 394 12.96 2.07 -11.24
N GLN A 395 12.09 1.69 -10.30
CA GLN A 395 10.67 1.48 -10.59
C GLN A 395 9.74 2.26 -9.65
N LEU A 396 9.33 1.70 -8.52
CA LEU A 396 8.32 2.28 -7.65
C LEU A 396 8.94 3.10 -6.50
N ASP A 397 8.27 4.15 -6.08
CA ASP A 397 8.58 4.88 -4.84
C ASP A 397 7.85 4.28 -3.64
N SER A 398 6.67 3.71 -3.87
CA SER A 398 5.74 3.25 -2.85
C SER A 398 4.86 2.12 -3.39
N VAL A 399 4.21 1.40 -2.47
CA VAL A 399 3.13 0.45 -2.78
C VAL A 399 1.97 0.65 -1.82
N MET A 400 0.78 0.17 -2.24
CA MET A 400 -0.37 -0.02 -1.35
C MET A 400 -0.05 -1.13 -0.35
N ASN A 401 0.09 -0.80 0.93
CA ASN A 401 0.62 -1.72 1.96
C ASN A 401 -0.47 -2.66 2.51
N TYR A 402 -0.97 -3.55 1.68
CA TYR A 402 -1.93 -4.59 2.08
C TYR A 402 -1.40 -5.55 3.17
N PRO A 403 -0.09 -5.91 3.21
CA PRO A 403 0.43 -6.74 4.29
C PRO A 403 0.19 -6.12 5.67
N TRP A 404 0.48 -4.83 5.87
CA TRP A 404 0.24 -4.18 7.16
C TRP A 404 -1.24 -3.92 7.42
N LYS A 405 -2.06 -3.63 6.39
CA LYS A 405 -3.52 -3.61 6.54
C LYS A 405 -4.03 -4.89 7.21
N ASN A 406 -3.61 -6.04 6.69
CA ASN A 406 -4.03 -7.35 7.21
C ASN A 406 -3.47 -7.59 8.62
N ALA A 407 -2.21 -7.26 8.88
CA ALA A 407 -1.58 -7.38 10.19
C ALA A 407 -2.29 -6.52 11.25
N ILE A 408 -2.64 -5.27 10.94
CA ILE A 408 -3.36 -4.36 11.83
C ILE A 408 -4.75 -4.90 12.15
N ILE A 409 -5.54 -5.26 11.13
CA ILE A 409 -6.90 -5.80 11.31
C ILE A 409 -6.86 -7.08 12.15
N ASN A 410 -5.94 -8.00 11.84
CA ASN A 410 -5.77 -9.23 12.61
C ASN A 410 -5.39 -8.95 14.06
N PHE A 411 -4.48 -8.01 14.30
CA PHE A 411 -4.04 -7.67 15.66
C PHE A 411 -5.19 -7.12 16.50
N VAL A 412 -5.95 -6.13 15.99
CA VAL A 412 -7.04 -5.53 16.78
C VAL A 412 -8.19 -6.50 17.02
N LYS A 413 -8.44 -7.46 16.11
CA LYS A 413 -9.46 -8.50 16.26
C LYS A 413 -9.00 -9.64 17.18
N ASN A 414 -7.86 -10.24 16.87
CA ASN A 414 -7.37 -11.48 17.48
C ASN A 414 -6.44 -11.23 18.68
N LYS A 415 -5.95 -10.00 18.83
CA LYS A 415 -5.10 -9.54 19.96
C LYS A 415 -3.80 -10.32 20.08
N ASN A 416 -3.23 -10.78 18.96
CA ASN A 416 -1.94 -11.46 18.92
C ASN A 416 -0.83 -10.46 18.58
N ALA A 417 -0.13 -9.98 19.60
CA ALA A 417 0.94 -8.99 19.47
C ALA A 417 2.20 -9.54 18.80
N GLU A 418 2.48 -10.84 18.99
CA GLU A 418 3.68 -11.47 18.44
C GLU A 418 3.58 -11.60 16.92
N ASP A 419 2.44 -12.07 16.41
CA ASP A 419 2.21 -12.16 14.96
C ASP A 419 2.21 -10.76 14.31
N PHE A 420 1.59 -9.77 14.96
CA PHE A 420 1.62 -8.39 14.48
C PHE A 420 3.05 -7.85 14.40
N THR A 421 3.83 -8.02 15.47
CA THR A 421 5.23 -7.59 15.52
C THR A 421 6.05 -8.25 14.42
N LEU A 422 5.87 -9.55 14.21
CA LEU A 422 6.55 -10.30 13.17
C LEU A 422 6.22 -9.76 11.77
N GLU A 423 4.94 -9.56 11.44
CA GLU A 423 4.52 -9.08 10.11
C GLU A 423 5.01 -7.64 9.85
N VAL A 424 5.07 -6.79 10.88
CA VAL A 424 5.63 -5.45 10.74
C VAL A 424 7.14 -5.51 10.53
N LEU A 425 7.87 -6.29 11.33
CA LEU A 425 9.33 -6.39 11.27
C LEU A 425 9.83 -7.03 9.97
N LYS A 426 9.08 -7.93 9.34
CA LYS A 426 9.44 -8.48 8.02
C LYS A 426 9.61 -7.37 6.98
N LEU A 427 8.66 -6.45 6.87
CA LEU A 427 8.75 -5.36 5.91
C LEU A 427 9.79 -4.32 6.32
N VAL A 428 9.94 -4.04 7.61
CA VAL A 428 11.00 -3.14 8.12
C VAL A 428 12.39 -3.66 7.77
N GLU A 429 12.59 -4.98 7.79
CA GLU A 429 13.86 -5.61 7.42
C GLU A 429 14.06 -5.66 5.90
N ASN A 430 12.98 -5.89 5.13
CA ASN A 430 13.08 -6.15 3.71
C ASN A 430 13.07 -4.89 2.84
N TYR A 431 12.34 -3.83 3.27
CA TYR A 431 12.11 -2.65 2.44
C TYR A 431 13.26 -1.65 2.52
N PRO A 432 13.72 -1.09 1.39
CA PRO A 432 14.58 0.09 1.39
C PRO A 432 13.97 1.23 2.20
N ARG A 433 14.80 1.89 3.00
CA ARG A 433 14.32 2.96 3.88
C ARG A 433 13.51 4.04 3.16
N PRO A 434 13.92 4.54 1.95
CA PRO A 434 13.12 5.52 1.22
C PRO A 434 11.70 5.02 0.89
N ALA A 435 11.57 3.74 0.49
CA ALA A 435 10.28 3.14 0.19
C ALA A 435 9.45 2.89 1.46
N LEU A 436 10.07 2.39 2.54
CA LEU A 436 9.41 2.15 3.83
C LEU A 436 8.78 3.42 4.40
N ASP A 437 9.45 4.57 4.28
CA ASP A 437 8.93 5.88 4.71
C ASP A 437 7.84 6.43 3.79
N ALA A 438 7.66 5.83 2.62
CA ALA A 438 6.69 6.23 1.60
C ALA A 438 5.59 5.21 1.33
N VAL A 439 5.55 4.03 1.99
CA VAL A 439 4.47 3.06 1.76
C VAL A 439 3.11 3.65 2.09
N MET A 440 2.12 3.39 1.25
CA MET A 440 0.74 3.81 1.43
C MET A 440 0.04 2.86 2.40
N ASN A 441 -0.08 3.25 3.67
CA ASN A 441 -0.77 2.47 4.70
C ASN A 441 -2.28 2.69 4.61
N LEU A 442 -3.03 1.65 4.29
CA LEU A 442 -4.49 1.68 4.17
C LEU A 442 -5.14 0.74 5.18
N LEU A 443 -6.42 0.98 5.53
CA LEU A 443 -7.27 0.04 6.25
C LEU A 443 -8.44 -0.42 5.38
N GLY A 444 -8.87 0.41 4.44
CA GLY A 444 -9.89 0.14 3.44
C GLY A 444 -9.48 0.68 2.07
N SER A 445 -10.11 0.18 1.02
CA SER A 445 -9.98 0.67 -0.36
C SER A 445 -11.24 0.36 -1.16
N HIS A 446 -11.27 0.79 -2.41
CA HIS A 446 -12.36 0.47 -3.34
C HIS A 446 -12.40 -1.02 -3.76
N ASP A 447 -11.37 -1.81 -3.44
CA ASP A 447 -11.24 -3.24 -3.79
C ASP A 447 -11.53 -4.20 -2.63
N THR A 448 -11.66 -3.67 -1.43
CA THR A 448 -11.92 -4.49 -0.22
C THR A 448 -13.22 -4.06 0.46
N GLU A 449 -13.72 -4.88 1.35
CA GLU A 449 -14.75 -4.45 2.28
C GLU A 449 -14.29 -3.20 3.04
N ARG A 450 -15.23 -2.32 3.40
CA ARG A 450 -14.89 -1.19 4.27
C ARG A 450 -14.38 -1.66 5.62
N VAL A 451 -13.47 -0.91 6.21
CA VAL A 451 -12.78 -1.32 7.44
C VAL A 451 -13.74 -1.63 8.59
N LEU A 452 -14.83 -0.87 8.77
CA LEU A 452 -15.84 -1.19 9.79
C LEU A 452 -16.50 -2.54 9.56
N THR A 453 -16.77 -2.92 8.31
CA THR A 453 -17.30 -4.25 7.98
C THR A 453 -16.29 -5.33 8.32
N MET A 454 -15.01 -5.14 7.96
CA MET A 454 -13.93 -6.09 8.32
C MET A 454 -13.79 -6.29 9.83
N LEU A 455 -14.00 -5.23 10.61
CA LEU A 455 -13.88 -5.26 12.08
C LEU A 455 -15.13 -5.80 12.78
N ALA A 456 -16.31 -5.66 12.16
CA ALA A 456 -17.58 -6.11 12.72
C ALA A 456 -17.81 -7.63 12.60
N PHE A 457 -17.28 -8.25 11.55
CA PHE A 457 -17.49 -9.66 11.22
C PHE A 457 -16.20 -10.47 11.36
N ASP A 458 -16.30 -11.70 11.83
CA ASP A 458 -15.16 -12.64 11.75
C ASP A 458 -14.85 -12.94 10.29
N ASN A 459 -15.88 -13.25 9.50
CA ASN A 459 -15.80 -13.33 8.05
C ASN A 459 -17.01 -12.61 7.41
N PRO A 460 -16.82 -11.47 6.71
CA PRO A 460 -17.92 -10.76 6.03
C PRO A 460 -18.64 -11.60 4.96
N GLU A 461 -18.00 -12.64 4.43
CA GLU A 461 -18.59 -13.53 3.43
C GLU A 461 -19.70 -14.42 3.98
N ASP A 462 -19.79 -14.59 5.30
CA ASP A 462 -20.86 -15.34 5.97
C ASP A 462 -22.22 -14.66 5.84
N VAL A 463 -22.25 -13.35 5.53
CA VAL A 463 -23.50 -12.64 5.23
C VAL A 463 -23.96 -13.03 3.82
N PRO A 464 -25.19 -13.60 3.69
CA PRO A 464 -25.72 -14.00 2.40
C PRO A 464 -25.69 -12.84 1.39
N VAL A 465 -25.26 -13.14 0.17
CA VAL A 465 -25.01 -12.14 -0.87
C VAL A 465 -26.24 -11.28 -1.14
N HIS A 466 -27.44 -11.86 -1.12
CA HIS A 466 -28.71 -11.14 -1.34
C HIS A 466 -29.11 -10.21 -0.19
N GLU A 467 -28.52 -10.36 1.00
CA GLU A 467 -28.77 -9.48 2.15
C GLU A 467 -27.82 -8.27 2.18
N ARG A 468 -26.63 -8.38 1.56
CA ARG A 468 -25.58 -7.36 1.60
C ARG A 468 -26.03 -5.97 1.14
N PRO A 469 -26.87 -5.82 0.09
CA PRO A 469 -27.32 -4.51 -0.39
C PRO A 469 -28.02 -3.65 0.67
N THR A 470 -28.78 -4.30 1.56
CA THR A 470 -29.63 -3.62 2.57
C THR A 470 -29.22 -3.93 4.00
N TYR A 471 -28.07 -4.59 4.18
CA TYR A 471 -27.58 -4.98 5.49
C TYR A 471 -27.35 -3.77 6.39
N LYS A 472 -27.86 -3.84 7.61
CA LYS A 472 -27.63 -2.84 8.66
C LYS A 472 -26.97 -3.50 9.86
N MET A 473 -25.82 -2.98 10.27
CA MET A 473 -25.19 -3.39 11.52
C MET A 473 -26.11 -3.10 12.71
N SER A 474 -26.17 -4.00 13.68
CA SER A 474 -26.76 -3.68 14.97
C SER A 474 -25.93 -2.60 15.68
N ASN A 475 -26.55 -1.87 16.61
CA ASN A 475 -25.85 -0.85 17.39
C ASN A 475 -24.63 -1.45 18.15
N GLU A 476 -24.73 -2.69 18.63
CA GLU A 476 -23.66 -3.38 19.32
C GLU A 476 -22.51 -3.73 18.38
N GLN A 477 -22.82 -4.29 17.19
CA GLN A 477 -21.80 -4.59 16.17
C GLN A 477 -21.06 -3.32 15.74
N TYR A 478 -21.81 -2.24 15.49
CA TYR A 478 -21.23 -0.96 15.08
C TYR A 478 -20.34 -0.37 16.18
N ALA A 479 -20.81 -0.33 17.42
CA ALA A 479 -20.04 0.21 18.55
C ALA A 479 -18.74 -0.56 18.78
N LYS A 480 -18.78 -1.90 18.69
CA LYS A 480 -17.60 -2.76 18.79
C LYS A 480 -16.62 -2.50 17.65
N ALA A 481 -17.10 -2.46 16.41
CA ALA A 481 -16.27 -2.19 15.24
C ALA A 481 -15.62 -0.80 15.30
N LYS A 482 -16.39 0.23 15.73
CA LYS A 482 -15.90 1.59 15.92
C LYS A 482 -14.79 1.66 16.99
N GLU A 483 -14.94 0.96 18.11
CA GLU A 483 -13.88 0.86 19.12
C GLU A 483 -12.60 0.27 18.50
N LEU A 484 -12.71 -0.85 17.78
CA LEU A 484 -11.56 -1.48 17.11
C LEU A 484 -10.94 -0.58 16.02
N LEU A 485 -11.76 0.20 15.31
CA LEU A 485 -11.28 1.13 14.29
C LEU A 485 -10.41 2.24 14.89
N LYS A 486 -10.72 2.73 16.08
CA LYS A 486 -9.87 3.72 16.76
C LYS A 486 -8.48 3.16 17.10
N TYR A 487 -8.35 1.89 17.47
CA TYR A 487 -7.04 1.24 17.61
C TYR A 487 -6.35 1.06 16.25
N ALA A 488 -7.07 0.56 15.25
CA ALA A 488 -6.51 0.30 13.93
C ALA A 488 -5.98 1.57 13.27
N SER A 489 -6.76 2.67 13.32
CA SER A 489 -6.35 3.96 12.78
C SER A 489 -5.17 4.57 13.53
N PHE A 490 -5.11 4.44 14.86
CA PHE A 490 -3.94 4.85 15.63
C PHE A 490 -2.67 4.12 15.16
N ILE A 491 -2.73 2.80 14.96
CA ILE A 491 -1.60 2.02 14.43
C ILE A 491 -1.26 2.47 13.00
N GLN A 492 -2.26 2.60 12.11
CA GLN A 492 -2.08 3.07 10.73
C GLN A 492 -1.33 4.40 10.66
N PHE A 493 -1.66 5.34 11.56
CA PHE A 493 -1.10 6.69 11.59
C PHE A 493 0.28 6.76 12.26
N THR A 494 0.70 5.74 12.97
CA THR A 494 1.95 5.76 13.74
C THR A 494 3.04 4.80 13.21
N LEU A 495 2.70 3.81 12.40
CA LEU A 495 3.68 3.00 11.66
C LEU A 495 4.46 3.84 10.63
N PRO A 496 5.63 3.36 10.13
CA PRO A 496 6.32 3.97 9.00
C PRO A 496 5.41 4.08 7.77
N GLY A 497 5.65 5.09 6.92
CA GLY A 497 4.86 5.33 5.71
C GLY A 497 3.77 6.40 5.90
N VAL A 498 2.84 6.44 4.95
CA VAL A 498 1.80 7.47 4.82
C VAL A 498 0.43 6.84 5.02
N PRO A 499 -0.32 7.20 6.06
CA PRO A 499 -1.69 6.73 6.24
C PRO A 499 -2.59 7.27 5.13
N CYS A 500 -3.38 6.39 4.54
CA CYS A 500 -4.38 6.71 3.54
C CYS A 500 -5.78 6.40 4.08
N ILE A 501 -6.62 7.41 4.15
CA ILE A 501 -8.03 7.28 4.53
C ILE A 501 -8.83 7.01 3.26
N TYR A 502 -9.56 5.90 3.21
CA TYR A 502 -10.55 5.67 2.16
C TYR A 502 -11.82 6.46 2.49
N TYR A 503 -12.32 7.26 1.52
CA TYR A 503 -13.43 8.19 1.76
C TYR A 503 -14.59 7.54 2.53
N GLY A 504 -15.00 8.19 3.59
CA GLY A 504 -16.13 7.75 4.43
C GLY A 504 -15.78 6.78 5.57
N ASP A 505 -14.57 6.20 5.60
CA ASP A 505 -14.16 5.36 6.73
C ASP A 505 -14.07 6.21 8.02
N GLU A 506 -13.62 7.47 7.89
CA GLU A 506 -13.49 8.44 8.98
C GLU A 506 -14.82 8.95 9.56
N ILE A 507 -15.92 8.73 8.84
CA ILE A 507 -17.29 9.11 9.29
C ILE A 507 -18.17 7.92 9.59
N GLY A 508 -17.59 6.71 9.62
CA GLY A 508 -18.30 5.50 10.02
C GLY A 508 -19.08 4.80 8.91
N MET A 509 -18.79 5.07 7.64
CA MET A 509 -19.39 4.28 6.55
C MET A 509 -18.92 2.83 6.60
N TYR A 510 -19.84 1.91 6.34
CA TYR A 510 -19.57 0.47 6.22
C TYR A 510 -20.20 -0.09 4.93
N GLY A 511 -19.72 -1.23 4.48
CA GLY A 511 -20.17 -1.88 3.25
C GLY A 511 -19.33 -3.10 2.93
N PHE A 512 -19.96 -4.09 2.33
CA PHE A 512 -19.31 -5.28 1.80
C PHE A 512 -18.52 -4.94 0.53
N ARG A 513 -17.88 -5.92 -0.10
CA ARG A 513 -17.16 -5.73 -1.35
C ARG A 513 -17.97 -5.02 -2.43
N ASP A 514 -17.29 -4.60 -3.48
CA ASP A 514 -17.89 -4.04 -4.69
C ASP A 514 -19.23 -4.71 -5.05
N PRO A 515 -20.29 -3.89 -5.25
CA PRO A 515 -20.32 -2.42 -5.29
C PRO A 515 -20.62 -1.73 -3.95
N TYR A 516 -20.80 -2.47 -2.85
CA TYR A 516 -21.33 -1.93 -1.58
C TYR A 516 -20.29 -1.21 -0.73
N ASN A 517 -19.00 -1.39 -0.98
CA ASN A 517 -17.93 -0.56 -0.43
C ASN A 517 -17.83 0.83 -1.11
N ARG A 518 -18.55 1.04 -2.23
CA ARG A 518 -18.55 2.24 -3.08
C ARG A 518 -19.89 3.00 -3.00
N LEU A 519 -20.48 3.09 -1.82
CA LEU A 519 -21.68 3.89 -1.57
C LEU A 519 -21.39 5.39 -1.66
N GLY A 520 -22.42 6.21 -1.92
CA GLY A 520 -22.31 7.66 -1.89
C GLY A 520 -21.90 8.16 -0.49
N PHE A 521 -20.97 9.12 -0.45
CA PHE A 521 -20.50 9.72 0.81
C PHE A 521 -21.67 10.36 1.58
N THR A 522 -21.82 10.02 2.85
CA THR A 522 -22.97 10.45 3.68
C THR A 522 -22.71 11.79 4.36
N HIS A 523 -22.81 12.90 3.59
CA HIS A 523 -22.49 14.26 4.05
C HIS A 523 -23.25 14.71 5.32
N ASN A 524 -24.49 14.22 5.51
CA ASN A 524 -25.38 14.65 6.59
C ASN A 524 -25.59 13.59 7.68
N ASP A 525 -24.98 12.42 7.54
CA ASP A 525 -25.11 11.30 8.49
C ASP A 525 -23.70 10.79 8.83
N LYS A 526 -22.99 11.58 9.62
CA LYS A 526 -21.61 11.33 10.04
C LYS A 526 -21.57 10.85 11.48
N ASP A 527 -20.76 9.86 11.77
CA ASP A 527 -20.37 9.57 13.15
C ASP A 527 -19.36 10.64 13.61
N GLU A 528 -19.87 11.67 14.31
CA GLU A 528 -19.08 12.81 14.76
C GLU A 528 -17.97 12.41 15.77
N ASP A 529 -18.17 11.38 16.58
CA ASP A 529 -17.16 10.89 17.52
C ASP A 529 -16.00 10.25 16.76
N LEU A 530 -16.27 9.50 15.68
CA LEU A 530 -15.25 8.92 14.84
C LEU A 530 -14.53 9.98 13.99
N LEU A 531 -15.27 10.93 13.42
CA LEU A 531 -14.69 12.05 12.68
C LEU A 531 -13.76 12.87 13.56
N ASN A 532 -14.16 13.21 14.78
CA ASN A 532 -13.33 13.93 15.73
C ASN A 532 -12.07 13.15 16.09
N HIS A 533 -12.18 11.82 16.28
CA HIS A 533 -11.02 10.96 16.49
C HIS A 533 -10.01 11.07 15.33
N TYR A 534 -10.46 11.03 14.07
CA TYR A 534 -9.57 11.18 12.91
C TYR A 534 -8.96 12.58 12.80
N ILE A 535 -9.72 13.64 13.13
CA ILE A 535 -9.20 15.02 13.16
C ILE A 535 -8.10 15.15 14.22
N GLU A 536 -8.34 14.69 15.44
CA GLU A 536 -7.35 14.73 16.53
C GLU A 536 -6.11 13.89 16.20
N LEU A 537 -6.30 12.70 15.63
CA LEU A 537 -5.21 11.82 15.21
C LEU A 537 -4.38 12.44 14.08
N SER A 538 -5.04 13.12 13.14
CA SER A 538 -4.37 13.86 12.06
C SER A 538 -3.56 15.04 12.58
N ASN A 539 -4.12 15.79 13.54
CA ASN A 539 -3.42 16.90 14.21
C ASN A 539 -2.18 16.37 14.96
N PHE A 540 -2.34 15.31 15.74
CA PHE A 540 -1.23 14.66 16.45
C PHE A 540 -0.10 14.26 15.48
N ARG A 541 -0.44 13.61 14.34
CA ARG A 541 0.55 13.22 13.34
C ARG A 541 1.24 14.43 12.71
N ASN A 542 0.50 15.46 12.33
CA ASN A 542 1.03 16.65 11.70
C ASN A 542 1.96 17.44 12.63
N GLU A 543 1.59 17.59 13.91
CA GLU A 543 2.40 18.27 14.92
C GLU A 543 3.71 17.54 15.25
N ASN A 544 3.76 16.22 15.03
CA ASN A 544 4.93 15.37 15.28
C ASN A 544 5.50 14.75 13.99
N LYS A 545 5.28 15.38 12.83
CA LYS A 545 5.62 14.85 11.51
C LYS A 545 7.06 14.36 11.41
N ASP A 546 8.02 15.13 11.95
CA ASP A 546 9.45 14.80 11.92
C ASP A 546 9.78 13.52 12.70
N ASP A 547 9.04 13.20 13.75
CA ASP A 547 9.21 11.96 14.48
C ASP A 547 8.72 10.73 13.67
N PHE A 548 7.79 10.92 12.72
CA PHE A 548 7.22 9.84 11.92
C PHE A 548 7.94 9.54 10.59
N ILE A 549 8.97 10.31 10.24
CA ILE A 549 9.86 10.04 9.07
C ILE A 549 11.22 9.50 9.49
N THR A 550 11.35 8.99 10.71
CA THR A 550 12.59 8.53 11.32
C THR A 550 12.55 7.03 11.66
N ASN A 551 13.56 6.57 12.41
CA ASN A 551 13.70 5.18 12.83
C ASN A 551 12.45 4.62 13.49
N PHE A 552 12.27 3.32 13.31
CA PHE A 552 11.21 2.51 13.90
C PHE A 552 11.84 1.36 14.70
N GLU A 553 11.37 1.15 15.92
CA GLU A 553 11.86 0.08 16.79
C GLU A 553 10.75 -0.43 17.70
N PHE A 554 10.50 -1.74 17.74
CA PHE A 554 9.68 -2.34 18.80
C PHE A 554 10.44 -2.35 20.11
N ILE A 555 9.81 -1.80 21.13
CA ILE A 555 10.36 -1.72 22.49
C ILE A 555 9.78 -2.82 23.38
N TYR A 556 8.52 -3.18 23.14
CA TYR A 556 7.80 -4.14 23.96
C TYR A 556 6.80 -4.92 23.12
N THR A 557 6.79 -6.23 23.28
CA THR A 557 5.79 -7.13 22.70
C THR A 557 5.46 -8.20 23.72
N ASN A 558 4.22 -8.30 24.14
CA ASN A 558 3.77 -9.31 25.09
C ASN A 558 2.27 -9.57 24.93
N ASN A 559 1.90 -10.78 24.50
CA ASN A 559 0.52 -11.27 24.35
C ASN A 559 -0.38 -10.31 23.53
N LYS A 560 -0.95 -9.29 24.18
CA LYS A 560 -1.94 -8.36 23.62
C LYS A 560 -1.51 -6.91 23.66
N CYS A 561 -0.26 -6.67 24.05
CA CYS A 561 0.29 -5.32 24.16
C CYS A 561 1.57 -5.18 23.34
N VAL A 562 1.66 -4.09 22.58
CA VAL A 562 2.87 -3.69 21.85
C VAL A 562 3.23 -2.25 22.18
N ALA A 563 4.54 -1.97 22.20
CA ALA A 563 5.05 -0.61 22.20
C ALA A 563 6.19 -0.48 21.18
N TYR A 564 6.16 0.57 20.39
CA TYR A 564 7.21 0.90 19.41
C TYR A 564 7.55 2.38 19.41
N ARG A 565 8.80 2.64 19.13
CA ARG A 565 9.38 3.99 19.15
C ARG A 565 9.48 4.55 17.74
N ARG A 566 9.10 5.82 17.60
CA ARG A 566 9.33 6.69 16.45
C ARG A 566 10.09 7.92 16.93
N ASN A 567 11.43 7.90 16.85
CA ASN A 567 12.31 8.93 17.39
C ASN A 567 12.01 9.25 18.87
N ASN A 568 11.39 10.40 19.14
CA ASN A 568 11.04 10.84 20.50
C ASN A 568 9.59 10.50 20.91
N VAL A 569 8.85 9.78 20.07
CA VAL A 569 7.48 9.36 20.34
C VAL A 569 7.44 7.85 20.58
N LEU A 570 6.90 7.43 21.71
CA LEU A 570 6.59 6.04 21.98
C LEU A 570 5.09 5.82 21.81
N CYS A 571 4.73 4.94 20.89
CA CYS A 571 3.35 4.51 20.63
C CYS A 571 3.08 3.18 21.33
N ILE A 572 2.03 3.09 22.12
CA ILE A 572 1.68 1.91 22.91
C ILE A 572 0.24 1.53 22.62
N ILE A 573 0.00 0.24 22.36
CA ILE A 573 -1.32 -0.34 22.14
C ILE A 573 -1.48 -1.51 23.10
N ASN A 574 -2.37 -1.37 24.07
CA ASN A 574 -2.72 -2.40 25.04
C ASN A 574 -4.17 -2.88 24.81
N LEU A 575 -4.33 -4.02 24.16
CA LEU A 575 -5.63 -4.67 23.95
C LEU A 575 -5.99 -5.67 25.06
N ASP A 576 -5.13 -5.79 26.09
CA ASP A 576 -5.34 -6.68 27.23
C ASP A 576 -6.40 -6.11 28.21
N SER A 577 -6.93 -6.99 29.04
CA SER A 577 -7.73 -6.63 30.22
C SER A 577 -6.90 -6.26 31.46
N LYS A 578 -5.56 -6.30 31.34
CA LYS A 578 -4.59 -5.96 32.40
C LYS A 578 -3.75 -4.76 32.00
N ALA A 579 -3.29 -4.02 33.01
CA ALA A 579 -2.28 -2.99 32.80
C ALA A 579 -0.91 -3.61 32.48
N HIS A 580 -0.12 -2.92 31.65
CA HIS A 580 1.27 -3.30 31.33
C HIS A 580 2.23 -2.19 31.77
N PHE A 581 3.44 -2.57 32.15
CA PHE A 581 4.51 -1.64 32.51
C PHE A 581 5.58 -1.65 31.42
N ILE A 582 5.82 -0.49 30.83
CA ILE A 582 6.85 -0.29 29.80
C ILE A 582 8.08 0.30 30.51
N GLU A 583 9.04 -0.56 30.78
CA GLU A 583 10.25 -0.23 31.54
C GLU A 583 11.18 0.72 30.77
N ASN A 584 11.85 1.62 31.47
CA ASN A 584 12.84 2.58 30.94
C ASN A 584 12.28 3.66 29.98
N TYR A 585 10.98 3.73 29.80
CA TYR A 585 10.33 4.76 28.97
C TYR A 585 9.31 5.53 29.77
N SER A 586 9.57 6.83 29.96
CA SER A 586 8.66 7.76 30.63
C SER A 586 8.44 8.99 29.77
N GLY A 587 7.30 9.64 29.93
CA GLY A 587 7.00 10.80 29.10
C GLY A 587 5.65 11.42 29.38
N GLU A 588 5.31 12.42 28.58
CA GLU A 588 4.04 13.11 28.60
C GLU A 588 3.13 12.59 27.48
N LYS A 589 1.84 12.41 27.79
CA LYS A 589 0.85 11.99 26.81
C LYS A 589 0.70 13.06 25.73
N LEU A 590 0.82 12.63 24.46
CA LEU A 590 0.55 13.45 23.29
C LEU A 590 -0.85 13.17 22.72
N PHE A 591 -1.24 11.89 22.65
CA PHE A 591 -2.51 11.44 22.09
C PHE A 591 -2.93 10.10 22.71
N GLY A 592 -4.22 9.79 22.76
CA GLY A 592 -4.71 8.47 23.20
C GLY A 592 -6.01 8.53 23.99
N ASN A 593 -6.62 7.35 24.16
CA ASN A 593 -7.96 7.20 24.74
C ASN A 593 -8.01 7.15 26.27
N ASN A 594 -6.85 6.97 26.94
CA ASN A 594 -6.79 6.87 28.40
C ASN A 594 -5.64 7.68 28.97
N GLU A 595 -5.75 8.02 30.28
CA GLU A 595 -4.63 8.56 31.04
C GLU A 595 -3.62 7.47 31.38
N ILE A 596 -2.35 7.85 31.47
CA ILE A 596 -1.25 6.98 31.80
C ILE A 596 -0.57 7.43 33.10
N TYR A 597 0.16 6.54 33.72
CA TYR A 597 0.99 6.87 34.87
C TYR A 597 2.47 6.66 34.54
N SER A 598 3.20 7.77 34.36
CA SER A 598 4.64 7.76 34.08
C SER A 598 5.44 8.00 35.35
N THR A 599 6.50 7.19 35.55
CA THR A 599 7.50 7.30 36.59
C THR A 599 8.88 7.41 35.95
N PRO A 600 9.95 7.78 36.73
CA PRO A 600 11.31 7.76 36.17
C PRO A 600 11.78 6.37 35.69
N PHE A 601 11.11 5.29 36.12
CA PHE A 601 11.47 3.91 35.76
C PHE A 601 10.68 3.34 34.58
N GLY A 602 9.61 4.01 34.15
CA GLY A 602 8.79 3.56 33.07
C GLY A 602 7.35 4.06 33.14
N THR A 603 6.51 3.59 32.22
CA THR A 603 5.11 3.99 32.08
C THR A 603 4.17 2.82 32.30
N VAL A 604 3.18 3.00 33.18
CA VAL A 604 2.05 2.08 33.34
C VAL A 604 0.96 2.45 32.34
N VAL A 605 0.60 1.50 31.49
CA VAL A 605 -0.44 1.63 30.47
C VAL A 605 -1.67 0.85 30.92
N PRO A 606 -2.82 1.50 31.10
CA PRO A 606 -4.02 0.84 31.57
C PRO A 606 -4.56 -0.19 30.55
N PRO A 607 -5.50 -1.06 30.97
CA PRO A 607 -6.20 -1.96 30.06
C PRO A 607 -6.91 -1.21 28.95
N LYS A 608 -7.02 -1.83 27.76
CA LYS A 608 -7.76 -1.30 26.61
C LYS A 608 -7.37 0.15 26.29
N CYS A 609 -6.08 0.37 26.11
CA CYS A 609 -5.49 1.68 25.90
C CYS A 609 -4.67 1.73 24.60
N TYR A 610 -4.81 2.80 23.84
CA TYR A 610 -3.79 3.25 22.89
C TYR A 610 -3.32 4.65 23.29
N VAL A 611 -2.03 4.87 23.23
CA VAL A 611 -1.44 6.14 23.66
C VAL A 611 -0.10 6.39 22.96
N ALA A 612 0.13 7.64 22.59
CA ALA A 612 1.44 8.16 22.22
C ALA A 612 1.96 9.07 23.32
N ILE A 613 3.25 8.91 23.68
CA ILE A 613 3.91 9.73 24.66
C ILE A 613 5.18 10.36 24.07
N LYS A 614 5.49 11.60 24.48
CA LYS A 614 6.78 12.23 24.22
C LYS A 614 7.78 11.71 25.25
N ILE A 615 8.81 11.01 24.80
CA ILE A 615 9.85 10.42 25.68
C ILE A 615 10.68 11.56 26.29
N LYS A 616 10.98 11.47 27.60
CA LYS A 616 11.85 12.39 28.35
C LYS A 616 13.31 11.98 28.27
#